data_88d5cef250d91e09a542b98c33ed7b5f
#
_entry.id   88d5cef250d91e09a542b98c33ed7b5f
#
_cell.length_a   1.000
_cell.length_b   1.000
_cell.length_c   1.000
_cell.angle_alpha   90.00
_cell.angle_beta   90.00
_cell.angle_gamma   90.00
#
_symmetry.space_group_name_H-M   'P 1'
#
loop_
_entity.id
_entity.type
_entity.pdbx_description
1 polymer ?
#
loop_
_entity_poly.entity_id
_entity_poly.type
_entity_poly.pdbx_seq_one_letter_code
_entity_poly.pdbx_strand_id
1 'polypeptide(L)'
;MIVDDSRLFREALAQKLSESRSLEVVGTAIDAFEAKDMVNELKPDVMIIDVEMPKINGFEFVEELMEQYPVPCIMVTSNTNFSEADAKRAGAADLMFKPSKNKDFATFTSLLATKAIIAAGNPENYKKRPSHREDGLAAASEKPANAMKKAVPELPDKADIPMLDKRAAEGYVVALGASTGGTDALECVIKAFPDNMPPIVVVQHMPPVFTRMYAERLDKSCAVNVREAVDGDRVRQGDCIIGAGGVQLELKKDSQGYYVKCYEGEKVSGHCPSVDVLFSSVAEASGAKTAAALLTGMGADGAKGLLKIHRTGAYTIGQDKESCVVYGMPMEAYKLGACTEQLPLNKIGAALVHKLATGWK
;
A
#
# COMPACT_ATOMS: atom_id res chain seq x y z
N MET A 1 1.02 -10.16 19.56
CA MET A 1 0.76 -10.47 18.13
C MET A 1 0.32 -9.22 17.41
N ILE A 2 0.68 -9.03 16.12
CA ILE A 2 0.33 -7.83 15.32
C ILE A 2 -0.52 -8.28 14.14
N VAL A 3 -1.65 -7.58 13.88
CA VAL A 3 -2.58 -7.86 12.77
C VAL A 3 -2.78 -6.56 11.99
N ASP A 4 -2.32 -6.51 10.74
CA ASP A 4 -2.35 -5.31 9.90
C ASP A 4 -2.15 -5.73 8.44
N ASP A 5 -2.95 -5.23 7.52
CA ASP A 5 -2.86 -5.62 6.10
C ASP A 5 -1.65 -4.98 5.40
N SER A 6 -1.15 -3.87 5.93
CA SER A 6 0.05 -3.22 5.43
C SER A 6 1.31 -3.97 5.86
N ARG A 7 1.88 -4.75 4.95
CA ARG A 7 3.13 -5.48 5.20
C ARG A 7 4.24 -4.58 5.77
N LEU A 8 4.37 -3.38 5.21
CA LEU A 8 5.40 -2.45 5.64
C LEU A 8 5.20 -1.96 7.08
N PHE A 9 3.95 -1.57 7.43
CA PHE A 9 3.64 -1.14 8.79
C PHE A 9 3.85 -2.29 9.77
N ARG A 10 3.38 -3.46 9.42
CA ARG A 10 3.49 -4.68 10.22
C ARG A 10 4.95 -5.05 10.50
N GLU A 11 5.82 -5.07 9.47
CA GLU A 11 7.26 -5.36 9.62
C GLU A 11 7.98 -4.28 10.44
N ALA A 12 7.71 -2.98 10.16
CA ALA A 12 8.29 -1.89 10.91
C ALA A 12 7.89 -1.89 12.38
N LEU A 13 6.61 -2.17 12.65
CA LEU A 13 6.08 -2.25 14.01
C LEU A 13 6.67 -3.45 14.75
N ALA A 14 6.75 -4.62 14.11
CA ALA A 14 7.35 -5.81 14.67
C ALA A 14 8.83 -5.58 15.02
N GLN A 15 9.60 -4.99 14.11
CA GLN A 15 11.00 -4.65 14.36
C GLN A 15 11.14 -3.72 15.56
N LYS A 16 10.36 -2.64 15.62
CA LYS A 16 10.47 -1.65 16.70
C LYS A 16 10.01 -2.18 18.05
N LEU A 17 8.96 -2.96 18.10
CA LEU A 17 8.50 -3.59 19.35
C LEU A 17 9.48 -4.65 19.85
N SER A 18 10.17 -5.37 18.97
CA SER A 18 11.20 -6.35 19.33
C SER A 18 12.47 -5.71 19.90
N GLU A 19 12.69 -4.39 19.76
CA GLU A 19 13.76 -3.66 20.44
C GLU A 19 13.47 -3.50 21.95
N SER A 20 12.22 -3.68 22.37
CA SER A 20 11.83 -3.62 23.79
C SER A 20 12.24 -4.91 24.53
N ARG A 21 12.87 -4.76 25.69
CA ARG A 21 13.20 -5.92 26.55
C ARG A 21 11.99 -6.55 27.22
N SER A 22 10.84 -5.89 27.19
CA SER A 22 9.62 -6.30 27.89
C SER A 22 8.54 -6.84 26.96
N LEU A 23 8.80 -6.91 25.66
CA LEU A 23 7.86 -7.40 24.65
C LEU A 23 8.56 -8.37 23.71
N GLU A 24 7.85 -9.43 23.35
CA GLU A 24 8.22 -10.36 22.29
C GLU A 24 7.11 -10.38 21.25
N VAL A 25 7.46 -10.20 19.98
CA VAL A 25 6.50 -10.30 18.87
C VAL A 25 6.39 -11.77 18.47
N VAL A 26 5.42 -12.47 19.04
CA VAL A 26 5.22 -13.93 18.84
C VAL A 26 4.65 -14.26 17.47
N GLY A 27 4.07 -13.29 16.73
CA GLY A 27 3.57 -13.50 15.38
C GLY A 27 2.97 -12.26 14.77
N THR A 28 2.82 -12.30 13.45
CA THR A 28 2.18 -11.24 12.66
C THR A 28 1.20 -11.87 11.68
N ALA A 29 0.04 -11.25 11.46
CA ALA A 29 -0.99 -11.68 10.53
C ALA A 29 -1.39 -10.55 9.58
N ILE A 30 -1.77 -10.90 8.36
CA ILE A 30 -2.16 -9.94 7.32
C ILE A 30 -3.64 -9.57 7.37
N ASP A 31 -4.46 -10.42 7.98
CA ASP A 31 -5.89 -10.19 8.14
C ASP A 31 -6.45 -10.96 9.35
N ALA A 32 -7.73 -10.74 9.64
CA ALA A 32 -8.45 -11.38 10.73
C ALA A 32 -8.49 -12.91 10.64
N PHE A 33 -8.49 -13.48 9.43
CA PHE A 33 -8.56 -14.93 9.23
C PHE A 33 -7.25 -15.61 9.62
N GLU A 34 -6.13 -15.08 9.11
CA GLU A 34 -4.80 -15.56 9.50
C GLU A 34 -4.57 -15.39 11.02
N ALA A 35 -5.03 -14.25 11.58
CA ALA A 35 -4.92 -14.00 13.00
C ALA A 35 -5.70 -15.03 13.84
N LYS A 36 -6.90 -15.45 13.42
CA LYS A 36 -7.69 -16.50 14.09
C LYS A 36 -6.99 -17.85 14.09
N ASP A 37 -6.37 -18.22 12.97
CA ASP A 37 -5.63 -19.48 12.88
C ASP A 37 -4.43 -19.48 13.82
N MET A 38 -3.74 -18.35 13.97
CA MET A 38 -2.52 -18.23 14.76
C MET A 38 -2.76 -18.02 16.26
N VAL A 39 -3.85 -17.35 16.65
CA VAL A 39 -4.09 -16.95 18.04
C VAL A 39 -4.16 -18.15 18.99
N ASN A 40 -4.71 -19.27 18.53
CA ASN A 40 -4.82 -20.53 19.27
C ASN A 40 -3.48 -21.19 19.57
N GLU A 41 -2.59 -21.12 18.59
CA GLU A 41 -1.27 -21.73 18.65
C GLU A 41 -0.31 -20.84 19.45
N LEU A 42 -0.28 -19.53 19.13
CA LEU A 42 0.67 -18.58 19.70
C LEU A 42 0.26 -18.05 21.08
N LYS A 43 -1.03 -18.07 21.42
CA LYS A 43 -1.59 -17.62 22.71
C LYS A 43 -1.01 -16.26 23.15
N PRO A 44 -1.14 -15.20 22.34
CA PRO A 44 -0.54 -13.91 22.66
C PRO A 44 -1.18 -13.31 23.93
N ASP A 45 -0.37 -12.64 24.76
CA ASP A 45 -0.85 -11.91 25.94
C ASP A 45 -1.55 -10.59 25.55
N VAL A 46 -1.28 -10.07 24.35
CA VAL A 46 -1.87 -8.85 23.80
C VAL A 46 -1.84 -8.89 22.28
N MET A 47 -2.86 -8.32 21.68
CA MET A 47 -2.92 -8.14 20.22
C MET A 47 -2.96 -6.67 19.84
N ILE A 48 -2.27 -6.31 18.77
CA ILE A 48 -2.32 -5.01 18.12
C ILE A 48 -3.00 -5.21 16.79
N ILE A 49 -4.13 -4.55 16.54
CA ILE A 49 -5.04 -4.86 15.45
C ILE A 49 -5.36 -3.58 14.68
N ASP A 50 -5.12 -3.59 13.36
CA ASP A 50 -5.59 -2.53 12.49
C ASP A 50 -7.11 -2.53 12.40
N VAL A 51 -7.71 -1.33 12.39
CA VAL A 51 -9.15 -1.17 12.18
C VAL A 51 -9.51 -1.40 10.72
N GLU A 52 -8.69 -0.92 9.80
CA GLU A 52 -8.99 -0.89 8.37
C GLU A 52 -8.35 -2.08 7.66
N MET A 53 -8.94 -3.26 7.81
CA MET A 53 -8.49 -4.49 7.15
C MET A 53 -9.46 -4.95 6.06
N PRO A 54 -8.97 -5.61 4.98
CA PRO A 54 -9.82 -6.21 3.97
C PRO A 54 -10.72 -7.31 4.55
N LYS A 55 -11.94 -7.44 4.03
CA LYS A 55 -12.93 -8.49 4.31
C LYS A 55 -13.65 -8.37 5.65
N ILE A 56 -12.97 -8.07 6.74
CA ILE A 56 -13.55 -7.90 8.09
C ILE A 56 -12.92 -6.66 8.72
N ASN A 57 -13.75 -5.74 9.19
CA ASN A 57 -13.29 -4.57 9.94
C ASN A 57 -12.69 -5.02 11.28
N GLY A 58 -11.63 -4.34 11.72
CA GLY A 58 -10.93 -4.67 12.97
C GLY A 58 -11.85 -4.65 14.21
N PHE A 59 -12.89 -3.80 14.25
CA PHE A 59 -13.86 -3.81 15.34
C PHE A 59 -14.68 -5.10 15.37
N GLU A 60 -15.23 -5.53 14.23
CA GLU A 60 -15.97 -6.79 14.10
C GLU A 60 -15.09 -7.98 14.47
N PHE A 61 -13.81 -7.94 14.07
CA PHE A 61 -12.85 -8.97 14.44
C PHE A 61 -12.62 -9.02 15.95
N VAL A 62 -12.44 -7.87 16.62
CA VAL A 62 -12.23 -7.82 18.07
C VAL A 62 -13.47 -8.31 18.82
N GLU A 63 -14.69 -7.93 18.39
CA GLU A 63 -15.93 -8.45 18.99
C GLU A 63 -16.00 -9.97 18.94
N GLU A 64 -15.72 -10.55 17.77
CA GLU A 64 -15.73 -12.00 17.58
C GLU A 64 -14.59 -12.69 18.36
N LEU A 65 -13.39 -12.04 18.40
CA LEU A 65 -12.24 -12.55 19.13
C LEU A 65 -12.53 -12.61 20.65
N MET A 66 -13.18 -11.56 21.20
CA MET A 66 -13.51 -11.51 22.61
C MET A 66 -14.49 -12.58 23.06
N GLU A 67 -15.35 -13.08 22.17
CA GLU A 67 -16.26 -14.20 22.46
C GLU A 67 -15.53 -15.54 22.56
N GLN A 68 -14.51 -15.76 21.74
CA GLN A 68 -13.82 -17.05 21.59
C GLN A 68 -12.48 -17.09 22.36
N TYR A 69 -11.74 -16.00 22.28
CA TYR A 69 -10.38 -15.82 22.83
C TYR A 69 -10.26 -14.43 23.47
N PRO A 70 -10.74 -14.24 24.69
CA PRO A 70 -10.66 -12.94 25.36
C PRO A 70 -9.20 -12.57 25.67
N VAL A 71 -8.56 -11.89 24.72
CA VAL A 71 -7.21 -11.36 24.82
C VAL A 71 -7.22 -9.85 24.72
N PRO A 72 -6.44 -9.10 25.53
CA PRO A 72 -6.36 -7.66 25.40
C PRO A 72 -5.98 -7.21 23.99
N CYS A 73 -6.78 -6.33 23.38
CA CYS A 73 -6.53 -5.82 22.04
C CYS A 73 -6.33 -4.30 22.06
N ILE A 74 -5.29 -3.80 21.41
CA ILE A 74 -5.11 -2.37 21.13
C ILE A 74 -5.39 -2.18 19.66
N MET A 75 -6.36 -1.33 19.36
CA MET A 75 -6.70 -1.00 17.99
C MET A 75 -5.80 0.11 17.46
N VAL A 76 -5.43 0.03 16.20
CA VAL A 76 -4.59 1.03 15.53
C VAL A 76 -5.28 1.43 14.23
N THR A 77 -5.36 2.73 13.92
CA THR A 77 -6.04 3.21 12.69
C THR A 77 -5.41 4.49 12.16
N SER A 78 -5.51 4.70 10.85
CA SER A 78 -5.20 5.98 10.20
C SER A 78 -6.43 6.91 10.15
N ASN A 79 -7.62 6.39 10.41
CA ASN A 79 -8.89 7.09 10.26
C ASN A 79 -9.29 7.80 11.55
N THR A 80 -9.27 9.12 11.54
CA THR A 80 -9.62 9.97 12.69
C THR A 80 -11.11 10.07 13.00
N ASN A 81 -11.96 9.43 12.19
CA ASN A 81 -13.41 9.37 12.47
C ASN A 81 -13.77 8.36 13.56
N PHE A 82 -12.87 7.45 13.90
CA PHE A 82 -13.07 6.52 15.00
C PHE A 82 -12.65 7.12 16.33
N SER A 83 -13.25 6.64 17.41
CA SER A 83 -13.02 7.12 18.78
C SER A 83 -12.65 5.97 19.72
N GLU A 84 -12.07 6.31 20.87
CA GLU A 84 -11.84 5.33 21.95
C GLU A 84 -13.14 4.67 22.43
N ALA A 85 -14.29 5.37 22.31
CA ALA A 85 -15.59 4.79 22.66
C ALA A 85 -15.99 3.67 21.69
N ASP A 86 -15.62 3.77 20.40
CA ASP A 86 -15.86 2.72 19.42
C ASP A 86 -15.03 1.48 19.73
N ALA A 87 -13.74 1.67 20.05
CA ALA A 87 -12.87 0.58 20.45
C ALA A 87 -13.35 -0.13 21.73
N LYS A 88 -13.76 0.64 22.72
CA LYS A 88 -14.31 0.09 23.97
C LYS A 88 -15.60 -0.68 23.76
N ARG A 89 -16.48 -0.24 22.85
CA ARG A 89 -17.69 -0.99 22.47
C ARG A 89 -17.36 -2.36 21.88
N ALA A 90 -16.38 -2.41 21.00
CA ALA A 90 -15.90 -3.67 20.43
C ALA A 90 -15.18 -4.58 21.44
N GLY A 91 -14.86 -4.08 22.63
CA GLY A 91 -14.15 -4.84 23.65
C GLY A 91 -12.64 -4.60 23.70
N ALA A 92 -12.12 -3.72 22.85
CA ALA A 92 -10.69 -3.40 22.85
C ALA A 92 -10.27 -2.63 24.13
N ALA A 93 -9.00 -2.78 24.47
CA ALA A 93 -8.37 -2.09 25.59
C ALA A 93 -8.19 -0.60 25.31
N ASP A 94 -7.79 -0.28 24.06
CA ASP A 94 -7.42 1.07 23.68
C ASP A 94 -7.51 1.27 22.16
N LEU A 95 -7.46 2.54 21.71
CA LEU A 95 -7.34 2.96 20.33
C LEU A 95 -6.17 3.92 20.18
N MET A 96 -5.34 3.70 19.16
CA MET A 96 -4.25 4.60 18.82
C MET A 96 -4.29 4.98 17.34
N PHE A 97 -3.95 6.23 17.04
CA PHE A 97 -3.85 6.69 15.66
C PHE A 97 -2.44 6.44 15.11
N LYS A 98 -2.38 5.86 13.91
CA LYS A 98 -1.12 5.68 13.17
C LYS A 98 -0.44 7.04 12.97
N PRO A 99 0.87 7.16 13.16
CA PRO A 99 1.55 8.44 13.09
C PRO A 99 1.54 9.01 11.67
N SER A 100 1.32 10.32 11.57
CA SER A 100 1.29 11.05 10.30
C SER A 100 2.65 11.63 9.89
N LYS A 101 3.66 11.63 10.77
CA LYS A 101 5.01 12.18 10.54
C LYS A 101 6.11 11.25 11.04
N ASN A 102 7.27 11.26 10.37
CA ASN A 102 8.43 10.40 10.68
C ASN A 102 8.92 10.51 12.13
N LYS A 103 8.92 11.73 12.71
CA LYS A 103 9.37 11.94 14.08
C LYS A 103 8.46 11.29 15.12
N ASP A 104 7.26 10.96 14.74
CA ASP A 104 6.23 10.44 15.64
C ASP A 104 6.22 8.91 15.75
N PHE A 105 6.86 8.19 14.82
CA PHE A 105 6.83 6.70 14.82
C PHE A 105 7.53 6.10 16.04
N ALA A 106 8.68 6.65 16.43
CA ALA A 106 9.38 6.19 17.63
C ALA A 106 8.56 6.48 18.91
N THR A 107 7.94 7.66 18.98
CA THR A 107 7.03 8.03 20.07
C THR A 107 5.79 7.16 20.08
N PHE A 108 5.20 6.93 18.92
CA PHE A 108 4.04 6.05 18.72
C PHE A 108 4.35 4.63 19.19
N THR A 109 5.46 4.05 18.73
CA THR A 109 5.84 2.67 19.11
C THR A 109 6.19 2.54 20.57
N SER A 110 6.81 3.55 21.18
CA SER A 110 7.09 3.58 22.62
C SER A 110 5.80 3.65 23.44
N LEU A 111 4.85 4.49 23.04
CA LEU A 111 3.54 4.59 23.69
C LEU A 111 2.73 3.31 23.50
N LEU A 112 2.72 2.74 22.30
CA LEU A 112 2.05 1.48 21.99
C LEU A 112 2.62 0.33 22.81
N ALA A 113 3.95 0.24 22.94
CA ALA A 113 4.62 -0.74 23.79
C ALA A 113 4.17 -0.62 25.25
N THR A 114 4.11 0.60 25.77
CA THR A 114 3.64 0.87 27.15
C THR A 114 2.19 0.41 27.34
N LYS A 115 1.31 0.78 26.41
CA LYS A 115 -0.11 0.36 26.44
C LYS A 115 -0.28 -1.16 26.32
N ALA A 116 0.53 -1.81 25.46
CA ALA A 116 0.53 -3.25 25.32
C ALA A 116 0.92 -3.97 26.62
N ILE A 117 1.98 -3.50 27.29
CA ILE A 117 2.43 -4.05 28.59
C ILE A 117 1.36 -3.87 29.66
N ILE A 118 0.72 -2.70 29.73
CA ILE A 118 -0.36 -2.43 30.71
C ILE A 118 -1.56 -3.33 30.43
N ALA A 119 -1.95 -3.49 29.17
CA ALA A 119 -3.08 -4.33 28.77
C ALA A 119 -2.82 -5.82 29.08
N ALA A 120 -1.64 -6.33 28.74
CA ALA A 120 -1.21 -7.70 29.02
C ALA A 120 -1.14 -7.99 30.54
N GLY A 121 -0.74 -6.99 31.33
CA GLY A 121 -0.67 -7.11 32.81
C GLY A 121 -2.02 -7.18 33.52
N ASN A 122 -3.13 -6.91 32.83
CA ASN A 122 -4.49 -6.90 33.40
C ASN A 122 -5.49 -7.76 32.59
N PRO A 123 -5.20 -9.04 32.30
CA PRO A 123 -6.04 -9.87 31.42
C PRO A 123 -7.45 -10.11 31.99
N GLU A 124 -7.63 -10.06 33.31
CA GLU A 124 -8.93 -10.28 33.96
C GLU A 124 -9.99 -9.22 33.58
N ASN A 125 -9.56 -8.02 33.19
CA ASN A 125 -10.47 -6.96 32.77
C ASN A 125 -11.17 -7.26 31.43
N TYR A 126 -10.67 -8.25 30.70
CA TYR A 126 -11.16 -8.63 29.35
C TYR A 126 -11.89 -9.98 29.33
N LYS A 127 -11.80 -10.78 30.41
CA LYS A 127 -12.39 -12.13 30.51
C LYS A 127 -13.89 -12.15 30.80
N LYS A 128 -14.52 -11.02 31.12
CA LYS A 128 -15.95 -10.94 31.46
C LYS A 128 -16.59 -9.67 30.91
N ARG A 129 -17.12 -9.75 29.69
CA ARG A 129 -18.21 -8.85 29.26
C ARG A 129 -19.39 -9.68 28.80
N PRO A 130 -20.63 -9.44 29.32
CA PRO A 130 -21.82 -10.09 28.82
C PRO A 130 -22.11 -9.61 27.39
N SER A 131 -22.45 -10.55 26.53
CA SER A 131 -22.96 -10.30 25.19
C SER A 131 -24.20 -9.40 25.25
N HIS A 132 -24.10 -8.16 24.80
CA HIS A 132 -25.26 -7.36 24.46
C HIS A 132 -25.69 -7.73 23.02
N ARG A 133 -26.47 -8.80 22.92
CA ARG A 133 -27.39 -8.99 21.83
C ARG A 133 -28.80 -8.83 22.37
N GLU A 134 -29.38 -7.66 22.21
CA GLU A 134 -30.82 -7.51 22.04
C GLU A 134 -31.09 -6.52 20.91
N ASP A 135 -31.85 -7.03 19.96
CA ASP A 135 -32.64 -6.38 18.93
C ASP A 135 -32.01 -5.94 17.61
N GLY A 136 -32.30 -6.79 16.62
CA GLY A 136 -32.71 -6.34 15.32
C GLY A 136 -31.72 -6.42 14.17
N LEU A 137 -31.64 -7.56 13.55
CA LEU A 137 -31.98 -7.75 12.13
C LEU A 137 -31.54 -9.15 11.66
N ALA A 138 -32.58 -9.99 11.45
CA ALA A 138 -32.43 -11.22 10.70
C ALA A 138 -32.20 -10.89 9.23
N ALA A 139 -31.18 -11.47 8.62
CA ALA A 139 -31.29 -12.02 7.27
C ALA A 139 -29.96 -12.53 6.73
N ALA A 140 -30.08 -13.74 6.19
CA ALA A 140 -29.30 -14.33 5.11
C ALA A 140 -27.89 -14.84 5.43
N SER A 141 -27.89 -16.09 5.94
CA SER A 141 -26.82 -17.04 5.76
C SER A 141 -26.74 -17.48 4.28
N GLU A 142 -25.76 -16.99 3.55
CA GLU A 142 -25.23 -17.72 2.40
C GLU A 142 -23.72 -17.89 2.61
N LYS A 143 -23.32 -19.14 2.76
CA LYS A 143 -21.93 -19.57 2.77
C LYS A 143 -21.33 -19.32 1.39
N PRO A 144 -20.28 -18.54 1.23
CA PRO A 144 -19.43 -18.68 0.05
C PRO A 144 -18.40 -19.77 0.35
N ALA A 145 -18.50 -20.83 -0.44
CA ALA A 145 -17.49 -21.86 -0.54
C ALA A 145 -16.18 -21.28 -1.09
N ASN A 146 -15.06 -21.78 -0.59
CA ASN A 146 -13.73 -21.75 -1.21
C ASN A 146 -13.22 -20.37 -1.70
N ALA A 147 -12.76 -19.52 -0.79
CA ALA A 147 -11.80 -18.51 -1.17
C ALA A 147 -10.41 -19.16 -1.23
N MET A 148 -10.02 -19.53 -2.45
CA MET A 148 -8.65 -19.92 -2.80
C MET A 148 -7.67 -18.91 -2.19
N LYS A 149 -6.65 -19.40 -1.47
CA LYS A 149 -5.43 -18.64 -1.18
C LYS A 149 -4.92 -18.09 -2.51
N LYS A 150 -5.10 -16.79 -2.76
CA LYS A 150 -4.42 -16.14 -3.89
C LYS A 150 -2.94 -16.12 -3.52
N ALA A 151 -2.19 -17.05 -4.08
CA ALA A 151 -0.73 -17.03 -4.03
C ALA A 151 -0.27 -15.67 -4.58
N VAL A 152 0.76 -15.10 -3.94
CA VAL A 152 1.50 -13.96 -4.54
C VAL A 152 1.88 -14.42 -5.94
N PRO A 153 1.53 -13.67 -7.01
CA PRO A 153 1.83 -14.09 -8.36
C PRO A 153 3.33 -14.33 -8.49
N GLU A 154 3.72 -15.49 -9.02
CA GLU A 154 5.12 -15.77 -9.31
C GLU A 154 5.67 -14.67 -10.23
N LEU A 155 6.86 -14.16 -9.90
CA LEU A 155 7.57 -13.20 -10.74
C LEU A 155 7.78 -13.82 -12.14
N PRO A 156 7.66 -13.04 -13.23
CA PRO A 156 7.95 -13.53 -14.57
C PRO A 156 9.40 -14.03 -14.61
N ASP A 157 9.64 -15.11 -15.35
CA ASP A 157 11.00 -15.59 -15.60
C ASP A 157 11.83 -14.45 -16.19
N LYS A 158 12.99 -14.16 -15.60
CA LYS A 158 13.90 -13.11 -16.08
C LYS A 158 14.35 -13.33 -17.55
N ALA A 159 14.20 -14.55 -18.04
CA ALA A 159 14.50 -14.92 -19.44
C ALA A 159 13.54 -14.27 -20.47
N ASP A 160 12.33 -13.88 -20.06
CA ASP A 160 11.31 -13.28 -20.94
C ASP A 160 11.37 -11.75 -21.00
N ILE A 161 12.27 -11.11 -20.24
CA ILE A 161 12.38 -9.64 -20.19
C ILE A 161 13.45 -9.20 -21.20
N PRO A 162 13.09 -8.44 -22.26
CA PRO A 162 14.05 -7.98 -23.23
C PRO A 162 15.05 -6.99 -22.62
N MET A 163 16.30 -7.05 -23.03
CA MET A 163 17.27 -6.01 -22.68
C MET A 163 16.88 -4.69 -23.38
N LEU A 164 16.82 -3.61 -22.60
CA LEU A 164 16.63 -2.28 -23.16
C LEU A 164 17.90 -1.77 -23.81
N ASP A 165 17.82 -1.35 -25.09
CA ASP A 165 18.89 -0.56 -25.70
C ASP A 165 18.91 0.82 -24.99
N LYS A 166 20.10 1.27 -24.58
CA LYS A 166 20.28 2.58 -23.91
C LYS A 166 19.68 3.75 -24.69
N ARG A 167 19.62 3.64 -26.02
CA ARG A 167 19.05 4.68 -26.90
C ARG A 167 17.53 4.54 -27.07
N ALA A 168 16.99 3.34 -26.99
CA ALA A 168 15.56 3.10 -27.20
C ALA A 168 14.70 3.74 -26.11
N ALA A 169 15.23 3.84 -24.88
CA ALA A 169 14.56 4.41 -23.73
C ALA A 169 14.78 5.93 -23.52
N GLU A 170 15.57 6.57 -24.41
CA GLU A 170 15.93 7.99 -24.26
C GLU A 170 14.71 8.92 -24.38
N GLY A 171 14.50 9.71 -23.36
CA GLY A 171 13.39 10.67 -23.26
C GLY A 171 12.05 10.06 -22.86
N TYR A 172 11.97 8.76 -22.61
CA TYR A 172 10.79 8.10 -22.03
C TYR A 172 10.73 8.28 -20.50
N VAL A 173 9.55 8.09 -19.94
CA VAL A 173 9.27 8.08 -18.49
C VAL A 173 8.32 6.94 -18.18
N VAL A 174 8.53 6.27 -17.06
CA VAL A 174 7.58 5.31 -16.49
C VAL A 174 6.86 5.94 -15.30
N ALA A 175 5.53 5.85 -15.27
CA ALA A 175 4.72 6.37 -14.18
C ALA A 175 3.85 5.26 -13.57
N LEU A 176 3.93 5.08 -12.26
CA LEU A 176 3.18 4.04 -11.55
C LEU A 176 2.34 4.66 -10.44
N GLY A 177 1.11 4.15 -10.26
CA GLY A 177 0.20 4.58 -9.21
C GLY A 177 -0.47 3.39 -8.52
N ALA A 178 -0.58 3.42 -7.19
CA ALA A 178 -1.19 2.37 -6.40
C ALA A 178 -1.71 2.84 -5.04
N SER A 179 -2.54 2.00 -4.38
CA SER A 179 -3.07 2.24 -3.05
C SER A 179 -3.14 0.93 -2.24
N THR A 180 -4.30 0.51 -1.78
CA THR A 180 -4.49 -0.73 -1.00
C THR A 180 -3.98 -1.96 -1.76
N GLY A 181 -3.08 -2.73 -1.16
CA GLY A 181 -2.35 -3.84 -1.81
C GLY A 181 -1.23 -3.38 -2.77
N GLY A 182 -1.03 -2.05 -2.88
CA GLY A 182 -0.12 -1.44 -3.82
C GLY A 182 1.37 -1.66 -3.51
N THR A 183 1.73 -1.83 -2.25
CA THR A 183 3.13 -2.06 -1.86
C THR A 183 3.71 -3.32 -2.47
N ASP A 184 2.95 -4.41 -2.41
CA ASP A 184 3.37 -5.68 -3.00
C ASP A 184 3.22 -5.67 -4.53
N ALA A 185 2.17 -4.98 -5.03
CA ALA A 185 1.96 -4.84 -6.47
C ALA A 185 3.08 -4.04 -7.14
N LEU A 186 3.46 -2.89 -6.58
CA LEU A 186 4.57 -2.09 -7.08
C LEU A 186 5.91 -2.84 -6.98
N GLU A 187 6.15 -3.54 -5.88
CA GLU A 187 7.36 -4.36 -5.72
C GLU A 187 7.44 -5.43 -6.82
N CYS A 188 6.33 -6.13 -7.12
CA CYS A 188 6.25 -7.11 -8.20
C CYS A 188 6.61 -6.49 -9.56
N VAL A 189 6.05 -5.31 -9.87
CA VAL A 189 6.29 -4.61 -11.14
C VAL A 189 7.73 -4.11 -11.23
N ILE A 190 8.25 -3.44 -10.18
CA ILE A 190 9.58 -2.82 -10.18
C ILE A 190 10.71 -3.87 -10.17
N LYS A 191 10.50 -5.02 -9.51
CA LYS A 191 11.45 -6.15 -9.55
C LYS A 191 11.68 -6.73 -10.95
N ALA A 192 10.72 -6.55 -11.85
CA ALA A 192 10.87 -6.98 -13.24
C ALA A 192 11.70 -5.99 -14.10
N PHE A 193 12.02 -4.81 -13.57
CA PHE A 193 12.74 -3.78 -14.31
C PHE A 193 14.25 -4.02 -14.31
N PRO A 194 14.93 -3.88 -15.47
CA PRO A 194 16.38 -3.82 -15.51
C PRO A 194 16.92 -2.50 -14.95
N ASP A 195 18.20 -2.46 -14.63
CA ASP A 195 18.89 -1.29 -14.03
C ASP A 195 18.92 -0.06 -14.96
N ASN A 196 18.75 -0.26 -16.25
CA ASN A 196 18.80 0.78 -17.28
C ASN A 196 17.40 1.28 -17.72
N MET A 197 16.37 1.13 -16.88
CA MET A 197 15.03 1.68 -17.13
C MET A 197 15.08 3.20 -17.36
N PRO A 198 14.18 3.75 -18.19
CA PRO A 198 13.92 5.21 -18.17
C PRO A 198 13.59 5.69 -16.77
N PRO A 199 13.65 7.01 -16.50
CA PRO A 199 13.16 7.58 -15.25
C PRO A 199 11.81 7.01 -14.84
N ILE A 200 11.70 6.57 -13.57
CA ILE A 200 10.48 6.00 -12.99
C ILE A 200 10.00 6.93 -11.88
N VAL A 201 8.71 7.29 -11.90
CA VAL A 201 8.06 8.08 -10.86
C VAL A 201 6.83 7.33 -10.34
N VAL A 202 6.69 7.28 -9.02
CA VAL A 202 5.70 6.42 -8.35
C VAL A 202 4.95 7.20 -7.29
N VAL A 203 3.63 7.07 -7.26
CA VAL A 203 2.81 7.42 -6.10
C VAL A 203 2.14 6.18 -5.54
N GLN A 204 2.45 5.90 -4.29
CA GLN A 204 1.74 4.96 -3.43
C GLN A 204 1.07 5.75 -2.31
N HIS A 205 -0.24 5.57 -2.12
CA HIS A 205 -0.94 6.18 -1.00
C HIS A 205 -0.43 5.59 0.31
N MET A 206 0.35 6.38 1.01
CA MET A 206 1.06 5.93 2.22
C MET A 206 1.40 7.13 3.10
N PRO A 207 1.34 6.99 4.45
CA PRO A 207 1.78 8.06 5.34
C PRO A 207 3.28 8.38 5.20
N PRO A 208 3.71 9.61 5.54
CA PRO A 208 5.07 10.11 5.32
C PRO A 208 6.19 9.20 5.85
N VAL A 209 5.97 8.55 7.00
CA VAL A 209 6.96 7.67 7.65
C VAL A 209 7.30 6.46 6.80
N PHE A 210 6.30 5.97 6.07
CA PHE A 210 6.40 4.68 5.39
C PHE A 210 6.92 4.79 3.97
N THR A 211 6.79 5.95 3.31
CA THR A 211 7.29 6.16 1.95
C THR A 211 8.80 6.03 1.87
N ARG A 212 9.52 6.58 2.85
CA ARG A 212 10.97 6.43 2.95
C ARG A 212 11.39 4.97 3.20
N MET A 213 10.79 4.33 4.19
CA MET A 213 11.10 2.92 4.51
C MET A 213 10.79 2.00 3.33
N TYR A 214 9.70 2.28 2.63
CA TYR A 214 9.30 1.55 1.43
C TYR A 214 10.33 1.73 0.30
N ALA A 215 10.78 2.96 0.05
CA ALA A 215 11.83 3.24 -0.92
C ALA A 215 13.13 2.49 -0.58
N GLU A 216 13.60 2.57 0.68
CA GLU A 216 14.80 1.86 1.17
C GLU A 216 14.68 0.32 1.04
N ARG A 217 13.46 -0.23 1.22
CA ARG A 217 13.21 -1.67 1.02
C ARG A 217 13.28 -2.07 -0.45
N LEU A 218 12.65 -1.28 -1.34
CA LEU A 218 12.70 -1.52 -2.78
C LEU A 218 14.11 -1.40 -3.33
N ASP A 219 14.89 -0.40 -2.87
CA ASP A 219 16.27 -0.19 -3.30
C ASP A 219 17.15 -1.44 -3.05
N LYS A 220 16.94 -2.12 -1.92
CA LYS A 220 17.64 -3.37 -1.59
C LYS A 220 17.23 -4.58 -2.45
N SER A 221 16.03 -4.56 -3.04
CA SER A 221 15.43 -5.73 -3.70
C SER A 221 15.25 -5.59 -5.21
N CYS A 222 15.43 -4.38 -5.75
CA CYS A 222 15.27 -4.07 -7.18
C CYS A 222 16.61 -3.72 -7.84
N ALA A 223 16.66 -3.80 -9.17
CA ALA A 223 17.85 -3.46 -9.94
C ALA A 223 18.00 -1.95 -10.17
N VAL A 224 16.91 -1.20 -10.13
CA VAL A 224 16.87 0.26 -10.26
C VAL A 224 17.19 0.94 -8.92
N ASN A 225 17.72 2.17 -8.94
CA ASN A 225 18.01 2.96 -7.75
C ASN A 225 16.71 3.56 -7.19
N VAL A 226 16.22 3.07 -6.09
CA VAL A 226 14.95 3.52 -5.51
C VAL A 226 15.19 4.47 -4.35
N ARG A 227 14.53 5.64 -4.38
CA ARG A 227 14.58 6.60 -3.28
C ARG A 227 13.28 7.37 -3.13
N GLU A 228 13.04 7.89 -1.94
CA GLU A 228 11.96 8.85 -1.69
C GLU A 228 12.26 10.18 -2.36
N ALA A 229 11.22 10.83 -2.87
CA ALA A 229 11.31 12.13 -3.56
C ALA A 229 11.76 13.24 -2.62
N VAL A 230 12.70 14.06 -3.09
CA VAL A 230 13.07 15.34 -2.51
C VAL A 230 12.82 16.43 -3.55
N ASP A 231 12.32 17.60 -3.12
CA ASP A 231 12.02 18.69 -4.05
C ASP A 231 13.24 19.10 -4.86
N GLY A 232 13.07 19.19 -6.20
CA GLY A 232 14.16 19.49 -7.14
C GLY A 232 15.03 18.31 -7.56
N ASP A 233 14.80 17.10 -7.04
CA ASP A 233 15.56 15.90 -7.42
C ASP A 233 15.52 15.65 -8.93
N ARG A 234 16.69 15.48 -9.53
CA ARG A 234 16.82 15.03 -10.93
C ARG A 234 16.46 13.55 -11.03
N VAL A 235 15.67 13.22 -12.05
CA VAL A 235 15.26 11.84 -12.33
C VAL A 235 15.95 11.37 -13.61
N ARG A 236 16.87 10.44 -13.47
CA ARG A 236 17.72 9.94 -14.55
C ARG A 236 17.35 8.51 -14.91
N GLN A 237 17.92 8.03 -15.99
CA GLN A 237 17.85 6.60 -16.33
C GLN A 237 18.37 5.75 -15.15
N GLY A 238 17.63 4.71 -14.80
CA GLY A 238 17.91 3.83 -13.67
C GLY A 238 17.35 4.32 -12.33
N ASP A 239 16.80 5.56 -12.25
CA ASP A 239 16.19 6.08 -11.02
C ASP A 239 14.71 5.72 -10.92
N CYS A 240 14.27 5.36 -9.73
CA CYS A 240 12.87 5.17 -9.33
C CYS A 240 12.56 6.06 -8.13
N ILE A 241 11.73 7.08 -8.34
CA ILE A 241 11.40 8.09 -7.32
C ILE A 241 10.03 7.80 -6.75
N ILE A 242 9.95 7.53 -5.44
CA ILE A 242 8.72 7.30 -4.70
C ILE A 242 8.24 8.61 -4.11
N GLY A 243 7.01 9.03 -4.38
CA GLY A 243 6.43 10.23 -3.81
C GLY A 243 6.40 10.19 -2.29
N ALA A 244 6.90 11.25 -1.66
CA ALA A 244 6.91 11.37 -0.21
C ALA A 244 5.49 11.59 0.31
N GLY A 245 5.11 10.87 1.37
CA GLY A 245 3.81 11.04 2.00
C GLY A 245 3.61 12.45 2.55
N GLY A 246 2.38 12.97 2.44
CA GLY A 246 2.01 14.28 2.97
C GLY A 246 2.34 15.46 2.06
N VAL A 247 3.02 15.26 0.93
CA VAL A 247 3.28 16.29 -0.09
C VAL A 247 2.86 15.79 -1.46
N GLN A 248 2.49 16.70 -2.36
CA GLN A 248 2.19 16.36 -3.75
C GLN A 248 3.49 16.17 -4.54
N LEU A 249 3.47 15.23 -5.48
CA LEU A 249 4.58 14.94 -6.39
C LEU A 249 4.18 15.28 -7.81
N GLU A 250 4.98 16.10 -8.48
CA GLU A 250 4.87 16.39 -9.91
C GLU A 250 6.17 16.08 -10.63
N LEU A 251 6.10 15.60 -11.85
CA LEU A 251 7.22 15.52 -12.78
C LEU A 251 7.30 16.82 -13.58
N LYS A 252 8.46 17.38 -13.67
CA LYS A 252 8.76 18.58 -14.49
C LYS A 252 9.92 18.30 -15.44
N LYS A 253 10.03 19.13 -16.47
CA LYS A 253 11.11 19.05 -17.45
C LYS A 253 11.68 20.42 -17.74
N ASP A 254 13.00 20.51 -17.81
CA ASP A 254 13.74 21.69 -18.25
C ASP A 254 14.82 21.32 -19.28
N SER A 255 15.74 22.24 -19.57
CA SER A 255 16.85 22.04 -20.50
C SER A 255 17.85 20.94 -20.05
N GLN A 256 17.86 20.58 -18.77
CA GLN A 256 18.73 19.57 -18.20
C GLN A 256 18.06 18.19 -18.05
N GLY A 257 16.78 18.07 -18.43
CA GLY A 257 16.01 16.83 -18.36
C GLY A 257 14.88 16.86 -17.34
N TYR A 258 14.51 15.69 -16.83
CA TYR A 258 13.42 15.55 -15.87
C TYR A 258 13.87 15.81 -14.43
N TYR A 259 12.97 16.41 -13.65
CA TYR A 259 13.11 16.56 -12.20
C TYR A 259 11.73 16.48 -11.54
N VAL A 260 11.72 16.19 -10.24
CA VAL A 260 10.48 16.17 -9.46
C VAL A 260 10.31 17.47 -8.68
N LYS A 261 9.06 17.91 -8.55
CA LYS A 261 8.64 18.98 -7.66
C LYS A 261 7.77 18.41 -6.56
N CYS A 262 8.17 18.63 -5.31
CA CYS A 262 7.43 18.24 -4.13
C CYS A 262 6.93 19.51 -3.42
N TYR A 263 5.66 19.54 -3.04
CA TYR A 263 5.08 20.70 -2.36
C TYR A 263 3.91 20.32 -1.46
N GLU A 264 3.71 21.10 -0.40
CA GLU A 264 2.51 21.00 0.41
C GLU A 264 1.31 21.47 -0.43
N GLY A 265 0.28 20.63 -0.53
CA GLY A 265 -0.90 20.90 -1.33
C GLY A 265 -2.15 20.30 -0.72
N GLU A 266 -3.30 20.74 -1.21
CA GLU A 266 -4.57 20.14 -0.83
C GLU A 266 -4.65 18.68 -1.28
N LYS A 267 -5.44 17.89 -0.57
CA LYS A 267 -5.73 16.51 -0.97
C LYS A 267 -6.53 16.50 -2.28
N VAL A 268 -6.04 15.78 -3.26
CA VAL A 268 -6.76 15.52 -4.52
C VAL A 268 -7.30 14.10 -4.45
N SER A 269 -8.58 13.91 -4.76
CA SER A 269 -9.27 12.61 -4.60
C SER A 269 -9.14 12.00 -3.18
N GLY A 270 -8.97 12.87 -2.16
CA GLY A 270 -8.78 12.48 -0.76
C GLY A 270 -7.33 12.17 -0.36
N HIS A 271 -6.36 12.24 -1.28
CA HIS A 271 -4.97 11.81 -1.08
C HIS A 271 -3.93 12.92 -1.30
N CYS A 272 -2.83 12.82 -0.56
CA CYS A 272 -1.61 13.60 -0.71
C CYS A 272 -0.41 12.72 -0.28
N PRO A 273 0.45 12.26 -1.23
CA PRO A 273 0.39 12.52 -2.66
C PRO A 273 -0.83 11.89 -3.36
N SER A 274 -1.24 12.48 -4.48
CA SER A 274 -2.28 11.96 -5.37
C SER A 274 -1.67 11.41 -6.65
N VAL A 275 -2.16 10.25 -7.10
CA VAL A 275 -1.79 9.64 -8.38
C VAL A 275 -2.28 10.51 -9.55
N ASP A 276 -3.46 11.13 -9.44
CA ASP A 276 -3.99 12.03 -10.46
C ASP A 276 -3.09 13.26 -10.66
N VAL A 277 -2.50 13.81 -9.59
CA VAL A 277 -1.54 14.94 -9.67
C VAL A 277 -0.28 14.50 -10.41
N LEU A 278 0.33 13.39 -9.99
CA LEU A 278 1.51 12.86 -10.66
C LEU A 278 1.25 12.57 -12.12
N PHE A 279 0.21 11.80 -12.45
CA PHE A 279 -0.06 11.39 -13.83
C PHE A 279 -0.41 12.58 -14.73
N SER A 280 -1.10 13.60 -14.20
CA SER A 280 -1.36 14.83 -14.95
C SER A 280 -0.06 15.55 -15.30
N SER A 281 0.86 15.70 -14.35
CA SER A 281 2.15 16.34 -14.58
C SER A 281 3.05 15.53 -15.53
N VAL A 282 2.98 14.19 -15.48
CA VAL A 282 3.68 13.31 -16.42
C VAL A 282 3.14 13.47 -17.84
N ALA A 283 1.81 13.55 -18.02
CA ALA A 283 1.21 13.82 -19.34
C ALA A 283 1.73 15.12 -19.96
N GLU A 284 1.91 16.16 -19.14
CA GLU A 284 2.43 17.47 -19.57
C GLU A 284 3.94 17.43 -19.88
N ALA A 285 4.73 16.75 -19.02
CA ALA A 285 6.19 16.78 -19.12
C ALA A 285 6.76 15.86 -20.20
N SER A 286 6.17 14.67 -20.43
CA SER A 286 6.68 13.65 -21.35
C SER A 286 5.70 13.23 -22.46
N GLY A 287 4.41 13.49 -22.30
CA GLY A 287 3.40 13.23 -23.35
C GLY A 287 3.41 11.78 -23.84
N ALA A 288 3.47 11.59 -25.16
CA ALA A 288 3.49 10.27 -25.80
C ALA A 288 4.71 9.40 -25.44
N LYS A 289 5.78 9.99 -24.89
CA LYS A 289 6.96 9.26 -24.39
C LYS A 289 6.77 8.76 -22.95
N THR A 290 5.58 8.28 -22.64
CA THR A 290 5.23 7.75 -21.31
C THR A 290 4.75 6.32 -21.41
N ALA A 291 5.19 5.46 -20.51
CA ALA A 291 4.56 4.19 -20.20
C ALA A 291 4.02 4.26 -18.76
N ALA A 292 2.73 4.02 -18.55
CA ALA A 292 2.13 4.18 -17.24
C ALA A 292 1.29 2.97 -16.82
N ALA A 293 1.27 2.67 -15.52
CA ALA A 293 0.38 1.66 -14.96
C ALA A 293 -0.34 2.14 -13.71
N LEU A 294 -1.64 1.86 -13.64
CA LEU A 294 -2.47 2.06 -12.46
C LEU A 294 -2.81 0.71 -11.86
N LEU A 295 -2.34 0.49 -10.63
CA LEU A 295 -2.41 -0.78 -9.93
C LEU A 295 -3.53 -0.76 -8.89
N THR A 296 -3.66 -1.88 -8.19
CA THR A 296 -4.64 -2.12 -7.13
C THR A 296 -4.77 -0.94 -6.17
N GLY A 297 -6.00 -0.61 -5.80
CA GLY A 297 -6.31 0.46 -4.87
C GLY A 297 -7.79 0.76 -4.81
N MET A 298 -8.23 1.31 -3.68
CA MET A 298 -9.60 1.75 -3.48
C MET A 298 -9.84 3.13 -4.09
N GLY A 299 -11.06 3.39 -4.56
CA GLY A 299 -11.47 4.69 -5.11
C GLY A 299 -11.12 4.86 -6.58
N ALA A 300 -10.87 6.11 -7.01
CA ALA A 300 -10.71 6.50 -8.40
C ALA A 300 -9.49 7.38 -8.67
N ASP A 301 -8.64 7.62 -7.67
CA ASP A 301 -7.44 8.44 -7.84
C ASP A 301 -6.50 7.81 -8.88
N GLY A 302 -5.94 8.63 -9.75
CA GLY A 302 -5.12 8.19 -10.88
C GLY A 302 -5.89 7.85 -12.16
N ALA A 303 -7.19 7.60 -12.11
CA ALA A 303 -7.97 7.22 -13.29
C ALA A 303 -8.06 8.37 -14.32
N LYS A 304 -8.28 9.58 -13.85
CA LYS A 304 -8.33 10.78 -14.71
C LYS A 304 -6.95 11.17 -15.22
N GLY A 305 -5.93 11.04 -14.36
CA GLY A 305 -4.54 11.28 -14.74
C GLY A 305 -4.06 10.28 -15.79
N LEU A 306 -4.39 8.98 -15.63
CA LEU A 306 -4.09 7.96 -16.63
C LEU A 306 -4.77 8.22 -17.96
N LEU A 307 -6.03 8.72 -17.95
CA LEU A 307 -6.74 9.13 -19.16
C LEU A 307 -6.02 10.30 -19.87
N LYS A 308 -5.47 11.25 -19.12
CA LYS A 308 -4.68 12.34 -19.71
C LYS A 308 -3.42 11.79 -20.39
N ILE A 309 -2.71 10.87 -19.73
CA ILE A 309 -1.54 10.18 -20.30
C ILE A 309 -1.96 9.42 -21.58
N HIS A 310 -3.02 8.62 -21.50
CA HIS A 310 -3.53 7.84 -22.63
C HIS A 310 -3.83 8.70 -23.86
N ARG A 311 -4.46 9.86 -23.65
CA ARG A 311 -4.81 10.81 -24.73
C ARG A 311 -3.61 11.44 -25.44
N THR A 312 -2.41 11.37 -24.88
CA THR A 312 -1.17 11.78 -25.56
C THR A 312 -0.66 10.75 -26.56
N GLY A 313 -1.28 9.57 -26.65
CA GLY A 313 -0.79 8.42 -27.42
C GLY A 313 0.23 7.57 -26.66
N ALA A 314 0.36 7.77 -25.35
CA ALA A 314 1.22 6.98 -24.47
C ALA A 314 0.66 5.58 -24.21
N TYR A 315 1.52 4.67 -23.81
CA TYR A 315 1.12 3.31 -23.44
C TYR A 315 0.68 3.24 -21.99
N THR A 316 -0.55 2.79 -21.76
CA THR A 316 -1.19 2.79 -20.43
C THR A 316 -1.77 1.42 -20.08
N ILE A 317 -1.53 0.95 -18.86
CA ILE A 317 -2.00 -0.33 -18.35
C ILE A 317 -2.86 -0.12 -17.10
N GLY A 318 -3.97 -0.83 -17.02
CA GLY A 318 -4.71 -1.09 -15.77
C GLY A 318 -4.42 -2.49 -15.27
N GLN A 319 -4.16 -2.66 -13.98
CA GLN A 319 -4.12 -4.02 -13.41
C GLN A 319 -5.49 -4.69 -13.55
N ASP A 320 -5.52 -5.97 -13.91
CA ASP A 320 -6.77 -6.71 -14.07
C ASP A 320 -7.48 -6.97 -12.73
N LYS A 321 -8.77 -7.33 -12.82
CA LYS A 321 -9.61 -7.57 -11.64
C LYS A 321 -9.13 -8.75 -10.81
N GLU A 322 -8.68 -9.81 -11.46
CA GLU A 322 -8.36 -11.08 -10.86
C GLU A 322 -7.11 -11.01 -9.97
N SER A 323 -6.13 -10.18 -10.33
CA SER A 323 -4.89 -10.00 -9.58
C SER A 323 -4.92 -8.81 -8.61
N CYS A 324 -5.93 -7.94 -8.66
CA CYS A 324 -6.08 -6.84 -7.71
C CYS A 324 -6.47 -7.35 -6.31
N VAL A 325 -5.87 -6.77 -5.27
CA VAL A 325 -6.38 -6.84 -3.90
C VAL A 325 -7.71 -6.08 -3.80
N VAL A 326 -7.71 -4.83 -4.32
CA VAL A 326 -8.91 -4.00 -4.45
C VAL A 326 -8.99 -3.47 -5.88
N TYR A 327 -9.98 -3.92 -6.64
CA TYR A 327 -10.23 -3.49 -8.01
C TYR A 327 -11.08 -2.22 -8.04
N GLY A 328 -10.53 -1.10 -7.55
CA GLY A 328 -11.16 0.22 -7.53
C GLY A 328 -10.51 1.17 -8.53
N MET A 329 -9.31 1.66 -8.25
CA MET A 329 -8.57 2.58 -9.13
C MET A 329 -8.40 2.05 -10.56
N PRO A 330 -7.98 0.80 -10.80
CA PRO A 330 -7.89 0.26 -12.16
C PRO A 330 -9.25 0.11 -12.85
N MET A 331 -10.30 -0.24 -12.10
CA MET A 331 -11.66 -0.33 -12.63
C MET A 331 -12.15 1.03 -13.16
N GLU A 332 -11.98 2.09 -12.39
CA GLU A 332 -12.39 3.43 -12.80
C GLU A 332 -11.58 3.92 -14.01
N ALA A 333 -10.28 3.63 -14.07
CA ALA A 333 -9.47 3.92 -15.26
C ALA A 333 -9.96 3.16 -16.50
N TYR A 334 -10.29 1.88 -16.35
CA TYR A 334 -10.85 1.08 -17.44
C TYR A 334 -12.19 1.62 -17.94
N LYS A 335 -13.12 1.95 -17.03
CA LYS A 335 -14.42 2.56 -17.38
C LYS A 335 -14.27 3.88 -18.15
N LEU A 336 -13.24 4.67 -17.85
CA LEU A 336 -12.95 5.92 -18.56
C LEU A 336 -12.27 5.71 -19.91
N GLY A 337 -11.90 4.47 -20.29
CA GLY A 337 -11.13 4.21 -21.49
C GLY A 337 -9.68 4.72 -21.38
N ALA A 338 -9.13 4.75 -20.17
CA ALA A 338 -7.78 5.25 -19.90
C ALA A 338 -6.68 4.20 -20.10
N CYS A 339 -7.05 2.93 -20.30
CA CYS A 339 -6.12 1.83 -20.45
C CYS A 339 -5.99 1.39 -21.90
N THR A 340 -4.77 1.29 -22.42
CA THR A 340 -4.51 0.59 -23.68
C THR A 340 -4.87 -0.90 -23.54
N GLU A 341 -4.55 -1.48 -22.38
CA GLU A 341 -4.90 -2.86 -22.04
C GLU A 341 -4.98 -3.05 -20.52
N GLN A 342 -5.61 -4.16 -20.10
CA GLN A 342 -5.57 -4.65 -18.74
C GLN A 342 -4.74 -5.94 -18.68
N LEU A 343 -3.86 -6.03 -17.68
CA LEU A 343 -2.95 -7.18 -17.53
C LEU A 343 -2.94 -7.69 -16.09
N PRO A 344 -2.71 -9.00 -15.91
CA PRO A 344 -2.39 -9.57 -14.61
C PRO A 344 -1.11 -8.94 -14.04
N LEU A 345 -1.07 -8.76 -12.72
CA LEU A 345 0.02 -8.08 -12.02
C LEU A 345 1.42 -8.55 -12.45
N ASN A 346 1.61 -9.86 -12.52
CA ASN A 346 2.91 -10.46 -12.88
C ASN A 346 3.35 -10.24 -14.32
N LYS A 347 2.49 -9.72 -15.19
CA LYS A 347 2.81 -9.40 -16.60
C LYS A 347 3.07 -7.92 -16.83
N ILE A 348 2.64 -7.04 -15.91
CA ILE A 348 2.72 -5.59 -16.11
C ILE A 348 4.17 -5.11 -16.28
N GLY A 349 5.08 -5.54 -15.39
CA GLY A 349 6.49 -5.14 -15.47
C GLY A 349 7.15 -5.53 -16.81
N ALA A 350 6.98 -6.78 -17.22
CA ALA A 350 7.51 -7.28 -18.49
C ALA A 350 6.89 -6.55 -19.71
N ALA A 351 5.57 -6.26 -19.67
CA ALA A 351 4.88 -5.53 -20.73
C ALA A 351 5.42 -4.10 -20.89
N LEU A 352 5.65 -3.39 -19.77
CA LEU A 352 6.26 -2.05 -19.79
C LEU A 352 7.66 -2.09 -20.42
N VAL A 353 8.52 -3.03 -20.01
CA VAL A 353 9.87 -3.18 -20.58
C VAL A 353 9.81 -3.53 -22.07
N HIS A 354 8.94 -4.47 -22.45
CA HIS A 354 8.79 -4.88 -23.85
C HIS A 354 8.36 -3.69 -24.75
N LYS A 355 7.41 -2.91 -24.30
CA LYS A 355 6.92 -1.72 -25.04
C LYS A 355 8.00 -0.64 -25.15
N LEU A 356 8.79 -0.43 -24.10
CA LEU A 356 9.91 0.50 -24.15
C LEU A 356 11.01 0.03 -25.12
N ALA A 357 11.21 -1.30 -25.27
CA ALA A 357 12.17 -1.87 -26.21
C ALA A 357 11.71 -1.82 -27.67
N THR A 358 10.39 -2.00 -27.93
CA THR A 358 9.83 -2.13 -29.28
C THR A 358 9.13 -0.86 -29.77
N GLY A 359 8.86 0.06 -28.90
CA GLY A 359 7.99 1.24 -29.16
C GLY A 359 6.52 0.85 -29.22
N TRP A 360 5.66 1.86 -29.27
CA TRP A 360 4.23 1.74 -29.58
C TRP A 360 3.83 2.84 -30.55
N LYS A 361 3.04 2.47 -31.55
CA LYS A 361 2.39 3.39 -32.50
C LYS A 361 0.89 3.25 -32.37
#